data_e13214a328452b4b8991c62cca473688
#
_entry.id   e13214a328452b4b8991c62cca473688
#
_cell.length_a   1.000
_cell.length_b   1.000
_cell.length_c   1.000
_cell.angle_alpha   90.00
_cell.angle_beta   90.00
_cell.angle_gamma   90.00
#
_symmetry.space_group_name_H-M   'P 1'
#
loop_
_entity.id
_entity.type
_entity.pdbx_description
1 polymer ?
#
loop_
_entity_poly.entity_id
_entity_poly.type
_entity_poly.pdbx_seq_one_letter_code
_entity_poly.pdbx_strand_id
1 'polypeptide(L)'
;MLLKTSLGSAYVHNIDLIDKSKEIILFIPGAGMDHRVADLLHPDPKIFNKVLSIDLPGHGGSPPSSASTIEEYANFISACLKELNLNNLHLCGHSMGGLVCMSLASLNRKIFKSISLFNCQYPLFVGSALLDGSSRNLDGAADFLTKYGIYKMPSIEKPKKTFGIKGSSFYKKTNGKVITPYLSLIHI
;
A
#
# COMPACT_ATOMS: atom_id res chain seq x y z
N MET A 1 6.42 8.12 -10.97
CA MET A 1 5.80 8.55 -12.26
C MET A 1 4.30 8.68 -12.11
N LEU A 2 3.65 9.64 -12.75
CA LEU A 2 2.18 9.73 -12.81
C LEU A 2 1.69 9.04 -14.09
N LEU A 3 0.92 7.96 -13.94
CA LEU A 3 0.35 7.15 -15.00
C LEU A 3 -1.12 7.54 -15.22
N LYS A 4 -1.53 7.72 -16.48
CA LYS A 4 -2.94 7.91 -16.84
C LYS A 4 -3.57 6.57 -17.22
N THR A 5 -4.76 6.31 -16.71
CA THR A 5 -5.56 5.12 -17.03
C THR A 5 -6.99 5.52 -17.38
N SER A 6 -7.79 4.56 -17.83
CA SER A 6 -9.22 4.76 -18.07
C SER A 6 -10.02 5.05 -16.78
N LEU A 7 -9.46 4.76 -15.61
CA LEU A 7 -10.10 4.93 -14.30
C LEU A 7 -9.49 6.08 -13.48
N GLY A 8 -8.64 6.91 -14.09
CA GLY A 8 -7.99 8.05 -13.44
C GLY A 8 -6.47 7.96 -13.48
N SER A 9 -5.82 8.87 -12.77
CA SER A 9 -4.34 8.92 -12.70
C SER A 9 -3.83 8.22 -11.46
N ALA A 10 -2.75 7.47 -11.60
CA ALA A 10 -2.07 6.73 -10.54
C ALA A 10 -0.62 7.17 -10.38
N TYR A 11 -0.15 7.36 -9.15
CA TYR A 11 1.27 7.47 -8.90
C TYR A 11 1.88 6.07 -8.81
N VAL A 12 2.88 5.82 -9.66
CA VAL A 12 3.61 4.56 -9.71
C VAL A 12 5.05 4.80 -9.25
N HIS A 13 5.43 4.13 -8.18
CA HIS A 13 6.75 4.23 -7.55
C HIS A 13 7.70 3.16 -8.09
N ASN A 14 8.96 3.54 -8.33
CA ASN A 14 10.04 2.67 -8.82
C ASN A 14 9.84 2.05 -10.20
N ILE A 15 8.88 2.52 -11.00
CA ILE A 15 8.64 1.96 -12.35
C ILE A 15 9.84 2.14 -13.28
N ASP A 16 10.53 3.27 -13.19
CA ASP A 16 11.70 3.58 -14.03
C ASP A 16 12.93 2.72 -13.67
N LEU A 17 12.86 1.94 -12.59
CA LEU A 17 13.91 1.07 -12.10
C LEU A 17 13.65 -0.42 -12.39
N ILE A 18 12.57 -0.72 -13.14
CA ILE A 18 12.18 -2.11 -13.42
C ILE A 18 13.03 -2.71 -14.54
N ASP A 19 13.77 -3.74 -14.18
CA ASP A 19 14.45 -4.63 -15.10
C ASP A 19 13.57 -5.86 -15.36
N LYS A 20 13.09 -6.00 -16.60
CA LYS A 20 12.17 -7.09 -16.98
C LYS A 20 12.80 -8.49 -16.94
N SER A 21 14.12 -8.60 -16.77
CA SER A 21 14.81 -9.88 -16.56
C SER A 21 14.71 -10.41 -15.14
N LYS A 22 14.28 -9.57 -14.18
CA LYS A 22 14.13 -9.90 -12.75
C LYS A 22 12.68 -10.04 -12.37
N GLU A 23 12.45 -10.71 -11.25
CA GLU A 23 11.12 -10.82 -10.64
C GLU A 23 10.63 -9.45 -10.12
N ILE A 24 9.33 -9.21 -10.24
CA ILE A 24 8.71 -7.94 -9.85
C ILE A 24 7.75 -8.18 -8.69
N ILE A 25 8.01 -7.52 -7.57
CA ILE A 25 7.07 -7.43 -6.45
C ILE A 25 6.25 -6.17 -6.63
N LEU A 26 4.93 -6.31 -6.69
CA LEU A 26 3.97 -5.20 -6.63
C LEU A 26 3.42 -5.10 -5.21
N PHE A 27 3.72 -4.00 -4.53
CA PHE A 27 3.23 -3.72 -3.19
C PHE A 27 2.02 -2.78 -3.23
N ILE A 28 0.94 -3.18 -2.56
CA ILE A 28 -0.27 -2.38 -2.36
C ILE A 28 -0.34 -1.95 -0.88
N PRO A 29 -0.25 -0.65 -0.60
CA PRO A 29 -0.27 -0.13 0.77
C PRO A 29 -1.67 -0.23 1.40
N GLY A 30 -1.70 -0.20 2.73
CA GLY A 30 -2.94 -0.15 3.50
C GLY A 30 -3.60 1.23 3.51
N ALA A 31 -4.75 1.33 4.18
CA ALA A 31 -5.48 2.59 4.34
C ALA A 31 -4.62 3.67 4.99
N GLY A 32 -4.62 4.88 4.43
CA GLY A 32 -3.82 6.01 4.92
C GLY A 32 -2.31 5.90 4.68
N MET A 33 -1.86 4.88 3.97
CA MET A 33 -0.46 4.66 3.61
C MET A 33 -0.22 4.94 2.12
N ASP A 34 1.04 5.04 1.72
CA ASP A 34 1.46 5.25 0.34
C ASP A 34 2.70 4.43 -0.04
N HIS A 35 3.18 4.62 -1.27
CA HIS A 35 4.33 3.93 -1.87
C HIS A 35 5.60 3.92 -1.00
N ARG A 36 5.79 4.87 -0.08
CA ARG A 36 6.99 4.94 0.77
C ARG A 36 7.13 3.72 1.68
N VAL A 37 6.04 3.00 1.94
CA VAL A 37 6.08 1.73 2.68
C VAL A 37 6.85 0.66 1.90
N ALA A 38 6.79 0.69 0.57
CA ALA A 38 7.51 -0.26 -0.28
C ALA A 38 9.04 -0.16 -0.11
N ASP A 39 9.55 1.03 0.21
CA ASP A 39 10.99 1.25 0.42
C ASP A 39 11.54 0.57 1.69
N LEU A 40 10.66 0.08 2.57
CA LEU A 40 11.04 -0.72 3.74
C LEU A 40 11.24 -2.20 3.42
N LEU A 41 10.78 -2.64 2.27
CA LEU A 41 10.95 -4.01 1.82
C LEU A 41 12.28 -4.12 1.06
N HIS A 42 13.13 -5.04 1.50
CA HIS A 42 14.47 -5.24 0.93
C HIS A 42 14.60 -6.66 0.37
N PRO A 43 13.96 -6.96 -0.79
CA PRO A 43 14.10 -8.26 -1.44
C PRO A 43 15.53 -8.46 -1.94
N ASP A 44 15.93 -9.73 -2.16
CA ASP A 44 17.25 -10.03 -2.72
C ASP A 44 17.40 -9.37 -4.10
N PRO A 45 18.35 -8.43 -4.28
CA PRO A 45 18.52 -7.68 -5.52
C PRO A 45 19.05 -8.53 -6.68
N LYS A 46 19.52 -9.76 -6.41
CA LYS A 46 19.92 -10.71 -7.46
C LYS A 46 18.71 -11.32 -8.17
N ILE A 47 17.59 -11.44 -7.47
CA ILE A 47 16.37 -12.08 -7.95
C ILE A 47 15.32 -11.04 -8.32
N PHE A 48 15.11 -10.06 -7.43
CA PHE A 48 14.03 -9.11 -7.52
C PHE A 48 14.50 -7.71 -7.91
N ASN A 49 13.60 -6.98 -8.53
CA ASN A 49 13.71 -5.53 -8.67
C ASN A 49 13.54 -4.83 -7.31
N LYS A 50 13.75 -3.50 -7.28
CA LYS A 50 13.16 -2.67 -6.24
C LYS A 50 11.65 -2.86 -6.26
N VAL A 51 11.04 -2.81 -5.07
CA VAL A 51 9.60 -3.04 -4.94
C VAL A 51 8.83 -1.96 -5.70
N LEU A 52 8.02 -2.37 -6.65
CA LEU A 52 7.06 -1.51 -7.33
C LEU A 52 5.88 -1.24 -6.41
N SER A 53 5.40 -0.02 -6.34
CA SER A 53 4.17 0.29 -5.62
C SER A 53 3.29 1.25 -6.41
N ILE A 54 1.98 1.06 -6.30
CA ILE A 54 0.98 1.94 -6.90
C ILE A 54 0.15 2.53 -5.77
N ASP A 55 0.12 3.85 -5.69
CA ASP A 55 -0.73 4.54 -4.73
C ASP A 55 -2.20 4.39 -5.12
N LEU A 56 -3.03 4.00 -4.16
CA LEU A 56 -4.47 3.92 -4.34
C LEU A 56 -5.08 5.32 -4.55
N PRO A 57 -6.24 5.46 -5.19
CA PRO A 57 -6.92 6.75 -5.32
C PRO A 57 -7.04 7.47 -3.99
N GLY A 58 -6.67 8.76 -3.97
CA GLY A 58 -6.68 9.58 -2.76
C GLY A 58 -5.53 9.30 -1.76
N HIS A 59 -4.58 8.44 -2.11
CA HIS A 59 -3.41 8.13 -1.29
C HIS A 59 -2.13 8.64 -1.99
N GLY A 60 -1.16 9.07 -1.18
CA GLY A 60 0.17 9.47 -1.65
C GLY A 60 0.17 10.47 -2.81
N GLY A 61 0.69 10.04 -3.95
CA GLY A 61 0.75 10.85 -5.18
C GLY A 61 -0.42 10.62 -6.15
N SER A 62 -1.35 9.69 -5.84
CA SER A 62 -2.54 9.45 -6.66
C SER A 62 -3.66 10.43 -6.31
N PRO A 63 -4.23 11.15 -7.31
CA PRO A 63 -5.39 12.00 -7.08
C PRO A 63 -6.59 11.21 -6.53
N PRO A 64 -7.51 11.86 -5.81
CA PRO A 64 -8.78 11.25 -5.44
C PRO A 64 -9.59 10.81 -6.66
N SER A 65 -10.35 9.74 -6.51
CA SER A 65 -11.37 9.29 -7.47
C SER A 65 -12.65 8.92 -6.72
N SER A 66 -13.66 8.46 -7.44
CA SER A 66 -14.90 7.94 -6.85
C SER A 66 -14.74 6.53 -6.24
N ALA A 67 -13.59 5.90 -6.39
CA ALA A 67 -13.34 4.55 -5.85
C ALA A 67 -13.42 4.56 -4.32
N SER A 68 -14.29 3.71 -3.77
CA SER A 68 -14.60 3.62 -2.33
C SER A 68 -14.71 2.19 -1.82
N THR A 69 -14.64 1.20 -2.71
CA THR A 69 -14.69 -0.23 -2.37
C THR A 69 -13.38 -0.94 -2.70
N ILE A 70 -13.17 -2.10 -2.11
CA ILE A 70 -12.00 -2.95 -2.39
C ILE A 70 -11.96 -3.34 -3.86
N GLU A 71 -13.11 -3.68 -4.43
CA GLU A 71 -13.26 -4.08 -5.83
C GLU A 71 -12.92 -2.92 -6.79
N GLU A 72 -13.34 -1.71 -6.46
CA GLU A 72 -13.01 -0.52 -7.26
C GLU A 72 -11.51 -0.20 -7.20
N TYR A 73 -10.87 -0.34 -6.05
CA TYR A 73 -9.42 -0.24 -5.94
C TYR A 73 -8.71 -1.33 -6.74
N ALA A 74 -9.19 -2.56 -6.70
CA ALA A 74 -8.63 -3.65 -7.50
C ALA A 74 -8.76 -3.40 -9.01
N ASN A 75 -9.91 -2.91 -9.47
CA ASN A 75 -10.13 -2.51 -10.86
C ASN A 75 -9.19 -1.37 -11.27
N PHE A 76 -8.98 -0.38 -10.40
CA PHE A 76 -8.04 0.71 -10.64
C PHE A 76 -6.62 0.21 -10.82
N ILE A 77 -6.13 -0.67 -9.92
CA ILE A 77 -4.80 -1.28 -10.04
C ILE A 77 -4.71 -2.15 -11.30
N SER A 78 -5.75 -2.91 -11.63
CA SER A 78 -5.82 -3.71 -12.86
C SER A 78 -5.66 -2.84 -14.12
N ALA A 79 -6.32 -1.67 -14.15
CA ALA A 79 -6.15 -0.71 -15.24
C ALA A 79 -4.70 -0.18 -15.32
N CYS A 80 -4.06 0.10 -14.18
CA CYS A 80 -2.65 0.51 -14.15
C CYS A 80 -1.73 -0.59 -14.72
N LEU A 81 -1.92 -1.84 -14.32
CA LEU A 81 -1.10 -2.96 -14.78
C LEU A 81 -1.24 -3.20 -16.28
N LYS A 82 -2.43 -2.99 -16.83
CA LYS A 82 -2.69 -3.06 -18.27
C LYS A 82 -1.89 -1.99 -19.03
N GLU A 83 -1.94 -0.74 -18.58
CA GLU A 83 -1.19 0.36 -19.21
C GLU A 83 0.33 0.16 -19.10
N LEU A 84 0.81 -0.40 -17.99
CA LEU A 84 2.23 -0.70 -17.78
C LEU A 84 2.71 -1.95 -18.54
N ASN A 85 1.78 -2.75 -19.08
CA ASN A 85 2.06 -4.02 -19.73
C ASN A 85 2.95 -4.93 -18.84
N LEU A 86 2.55 -5.08 -17.57
CA LEU A 86 3.22 -5.89 -16.58
C LEU A 86 2.46 -7.20 -16.33
N ASN A 87 3.23 -8.27 -16.22
CA ASN A 87 2.76 -9.61 -15.90
C ASN A 87 3.81 -10.34 -15.04
N ASN A 88 3.52 -11.57 -14.62
CA ASN A 88 4.43 -12.38 -13.80
C ASN A 88 4.81 -11.70 -12.47
N LEU A 89 3.84 -11.06 -11.82
CA LEU A 89 4.04 -10.28 -10.62
C LEU A 89 3.87 -11.12 -9.35
N HIS A 90 4.64 -10.78 -8.33
CA HIS A 90 4.39 -11.20 -6.95
C HIS A 90 3.61 -10.10 -6.25
N LEU A 91 2.35 -10.37 -5.89
CA LEU A 91 1.54 -9.42 -5.13
C LEU A 91 1.95 -9.41 -3.66
N CYS A 92 2.02 -8.22 -3.10
CA CYS A 92 2.32 -8.01 -1.71
C CYS A 92 1.41 -6.92 -1.17
N GLY A 93 0.56 -7.23 -0.20
CA GLY A 93 -0.41 -6.27 0.31
C GLY A 93 -0.42 -6.18 1.83
N HIS A 94 -0.56 -4.95 2.35
CA HIS A 94 -0.65 -4.70 3.77
C HIS A 94 -2.06 -4.26 4.17
N SER A 95 -2.65 -4.90 5.18
CA SER A 95 -3.97 -4.52 5.72
C SER A 95 -5.03 -4.43 4.61
N MET A 96 -5.67 -3.29 4.40
CA MET A 96 -6.62 -3.04 3.31
C MET A 96 -6.00 -3.38 1.93
N GLY A 97 -4.72 -3.07 1.71
CA GLY A 97 -4.02 -3.43 0.48
C GLY A 97 -3.94 -4.94 0.24
N GLY A 98 -3.96 -5.75 1.30
CA GLY A 98 -4.08 -7.20 1.21
C GLY A 98 -5.43 -7.66 0.66
N LEU A 99 -6.53 -7.02 1.07
CA LEU A 99 -7.85 -7.26 0.50
C LEU A 99 -7.91 -6.87 -0.99
N VAL A 100 -7.29 -5.73 -1.33
CA VAL A 100 -7.16 -5.30 -2.74
C VAL A 100 -6.38 -6.33 -3.54
N CYS A 101 -5.28 -6.89 -3.01
CA CYS A 101 -4.51 -7.95 -3.67
C CYS A 101 -5.36 -9.21 -3.91
N MET A 102 -6.16 -9.65 -2.94
CA MET A 102 -7.05 -10.80 -3.11
C MET A 102 -8.10 -10.56 -4.20
N SER A 103 -8.75 -9.39 -4.18
CA SER A 103 -9.71 -9.01 -5.21
C SER A 103 -9.05 -8.91 -6.59
N LEU A 104 -7.90 -8.26 -6.69
CA LEU A 104 -7.12 -8.12 -7.93
C LEU A 104 -6.72 -9.49 -8.51
N ALA A 105 -6.29 -10.43 -7.68
CA ALA A 105 -5.95 -11.78 -8.11
C ALA A 105 -7.16 -12.56 -8.65
N SER A 106 -8.36 -12.30 -8.12
CA SER A 106 -9.58 -12.92 -8.63
C SER A 106 -9.96 -12.41 -10.03
N LEU A 107 -9.65 -11.12 -10.31
CA LEU A 107 -9.90 -10.51 -11.62
C LEU A 107 -8.99 -11.05 -12.72
N ASN A 108 -7.73 -11.31 -12.40
CA ASN A 108 -6.74 -11.70 -13.41
C ASN A 108 -5.64 -12.61 -12.86
N ARG A 109 -6.03 -13.84 -12.53
CA ARG A 109 -5.16 -14.83 -11.90
C ARG A 109 -3.85 -15.13 -12.67
N LYS A 110 -3.88 -15.01 -14.01
CA LYS A 110 -2.77 -15.44 -14.88
C LYS A 110 -1.54 -14.54 -14.81
N ILE A 111 -1.68 -13.29 -14.36
CA ILE A 111 -0.56 -12.35 -14.31
C ILE A 111 0.21 -12.39 -13.00
N PHE A 112 -0.29 -13.16 -12.02
CA PHE A 112 0.30 -13.23 -10.69
C PHE A 112 0.91 -14.59 -10.39
N LYS A 113 2.13 -14.59 -9.87
CA LYS A 113 2.88 -15.79 -9.44
C LYS A 113 2.57 -16.17 -8.01
N SER A 114 2.43 -15.19 -7.13
CA SER A 114 2.16 -15.40 -5.71
C SER A 114 1.47 -14.19 -5.09
N ILE A 115 0.91 -14.39 -3.89
CA ILE A 115 0.35 -13.34 -3.05
C ILE A 115 0.95 -13.48 -1.66
N SER A 116 1.46 -12.37 -1.12
CA SER A 116 1.92 -12.26 0.26
C SER A 116 1.07 -11.20 0.98
N LEU A 117 0.49 -11.56 2.12
CA LEU A 117 -0.38 -10.70 2.89
C LEU A 117 0.26 -10.35 4.24
N PHE A 118 0.35 -9.06 4.54
CA PHE A 118 0.90 -8.55 5.78
C PHE A 118 -0.21 -7.91 6.62
N ASN A 119 -0.35 -8.32 7.87
CA ASN A 119 -1.38 -7.79 8.78
C ASN A 119 -2.77 -7.72 8.13
N CYS A 120 -3.12 -8.74 7.36
CA CYS A 120 -4.38 -8.86 6.64
C CYS A 120 -5.04 -10.18 7.02
N GLN A 121 -6.33 -10.13 7.30
CA GLN A 121 -7.18 -11.31 7.50
C GLN A 121 -8.47 -11.16 6.70
N TYR A 122 -9.11 -12.25 6.39
CA TYR A 122 -10.42 -12.23 5.74
C TYR A 122 -11.43 -13.03 6.58
N PRO A 123 -12.58 -12.43 6.95
CA PRO A 123 -12.95 -11.02 6.77
C PRO A 123 -12.09 -10.08 7.64
N LEU A 124 -11.83 -8.87 7.14
CA LEU A 124 -11.14 -7.83 7.89
C LEU A 124 -12.16 -7.01 8.69
N PHE A 125 -12.14 -7.18 10.00
CA PHE A 125 -12.98 -6.38 10.91
C PHE A 125 -12.26 -5.09 11.26
N VAL A 126 -12.90 -3.96 10.95
CA VAL A 126 -12.42 -2.63 11.32
C VAL A 126 -13.23 -2.18 12.54
N GLY A 127 -12.56 -1.85 13.63
CA GLY A 127 -13.23 -1.40 14.87
C GLY A 127 -14.04 -0.12 14.63
N SER A 128 -15.24 -0.04 15.23
CA SER A 128 -16.15 1.11 15.10
C SER A 128 -15.47 2.43 15.46
N ALA A 129 -14.61 2.45 16.47
CA ALA A 129 -13.86 3.64 16.87
C ALA A 129 -12.98 4.21 15.74
N LEU A 130 -12.40 3.34 14.87
CA LEU A 130 -11.63 3.78 13.71
C LEU A 130 -12.55 4.28 12.60
N LEU A 131 -13.66 3.58 12.34
CA LEU A 131 -14.66 3.99 11.34
C LEU A 131 -15.29 5.33 11.69
N ASP A 132 -15.74 5.49 12.94
CA ASP A 132 -16.33 6.73 13.44
C ASP A 132 -15.30 7.88 13.46
N GLY A 133 -14.06 7.58 13.84
CA GLY A 133 -12.96 8.53 13.82
C GLY A 133 -12.65 9.02 12.42
N SER A 134 -12.57 8.12 11.44
CA SER A 134 -12.26 8.47 10.05
C SER A 134 -13.36 9.30 9.38
N SER A 135 -14.63 9.09 9.73
CA SER A 135 -15.75 9.85 9.19
C SER A 135 -15.88 11.27 9.75
N ARG A 136 -15.43 11.48 10.98
CA ARG A 136 -15.57 12.76 11.68
C ARG A 136 -14.30 13.59 11.72
N ASN A 137 -13.17 12.93 11.83
CA ASN A 137 -11.87 13.58 12.00
C ASN A 137 -10.74 12.63 11.57
N LEU A 138 -10.18 12.89 10.40
CA LEU A 138 -9.07 12.10 9.85
C LEU A 138 -7.85 12.07 10.78
N ASP A 139 -7.61 13.16 11.51
CA ASP A 139 -6.54 13.25 12.48
C ASP A 139 -6.76 12.29 13.67
N GLY A 140 -8.00 12.17 14.14
CA GLY A 140 -8.37 11.22 15.20
C GLY A 140 -8.22 9.76 14.76
N ALA A 141 -8.51 9.45 13.50
CA ALA A 141 -8.27 8.11 12.94
C ALA A 141 -6.78 7.80 12.86
N ALA A 142 -5.97 8.77 12.44
CA ALA A 142 -4.51 8.63 12.40
C ALA A 142 -3.91 8.44 13.81
N ASP A 143 -4.42 9.16 14.80
CA ASP A 143 -4.04 9.00 16.20
C ASP A 143 -4.37 7.61 16.73
N PHE A 144 -5.56 7.10 16.41
CA PHE A 144 -5.99 5.76 16.78
C PHE A 144 -5.06 4.70 16.17
N LEU A 145 -4.78 4.79 14.87
CA LEU A 145 -3.85 3.88 14.19
C LEU A 145 -2.45 3.94 14.79
N THR A 146 -1.96 5.13 15.14
CA THR A 146 -0.65 5.30 15.79
C THR A 146 -0.61 4.63 17.15
N LYS A 147 -1.68 4.77 17.94
CA LYS A 147 -1.74 4.29 19.32
C LYS A 147 -1.93 2.77 19.39
N TYR A 148 -2.77 2.21 18.53
CA TYR A 148 -3.23 0.82 18.64
C TYR A 148 -2.75 -0.08 17.49
N GLY A 149 -2.39 0.48 16.34
CA GLY A 149 -1.91 -0.27 15.18
C GLY A 149 -0.42 -0.62 15.21
N ILE A 150 0.32 -0.13 16.22
CA ILE A 150 1.77 -0.32 16.33
C ILE A 150 2.10 -0.98 17.65
N TYR A 151 2.61 -2.20 17.59
CA TYR A 151 2.93 -2.97 18.79
C TYR A 151 4.08 -2.36 19.60
N LYS A 152 5.12 -1.87 18.95
CA LYS A 152 6.28 -1.25 19.61
C LYS A 152 6.90 -0.21 18.67
N MET A 153 7.00 1.03 19.15
CA MET A 153 7.74 2.06 18.41
C MET A 153 9.22 1.70 18.39
N PRO A 154 9.84 1.53 17.22
CA PRO A 154 11.28 1.33 17.16
C PRO A 154 11.98 2.60 17.67
N SER A 155 13.04 2.44 18.48
CA SER A 155 13.93 3.53 18.86
C SER A 155 14.81 3.89 17.65
N ILE A 156 14.34 4.78 16.82
CA ILE A 156 15.08 5.24 15.64
C ILE A 156 15.65 6.62 15.97
N GLU A 157 16.96 6.73 16.02
CA GLU A 157 17.67 7.96 16.37
C GLU A 157 17.49 9.09 15.33
N LYS A 158 17.13 8.80 14.10
CA LYS A 158 16.85 9.82 13.05
C LYS A 158 15.71 9.34 12.14
N PRO A 159 14.53 9.97 12.22
CA PRO A 159 13.42 9.62 11.36
C PRO A 159 13.69 10.05 9.92
N LYS A 160 13.68 9.11 8.98
CA LYS A 160 13.49 9.43 7.57
C LYS A 160 12.00 9.75 7.34
N LYS A 161 11.69 10.79 6.56
CA LYS A 161 10.34 11.26 6.22
C LYS A 161 9.58 10.20 5.40
N THR A 162 8.94 9.20 6.05
CA THR A 162 8.49 8.03 5.28
C THR A 162 7.05 7.61 5.52
N PHE A 163 6.30 8.21 6.44
CA PHE A 163 4.91 7.81 6.67
C PHE A 163 3.99 9.01 6.88
N GLY A 164 2.83 8.91 6.29
CA GLY A 164 1.71 9.78 6.53
C GLY A 164 1.21 10.48 5.26
N ILE A 165 -0.09 10.70 5.22
CA ILE A 165 -0.73 11.61 4.28
C ILE A 165 -0.12 12.98 4.53
N LYS A 166 0.45 13.62 3.50
CA LYS A 166 1.07 14.95 3.60
C LYS A 166 0.05 15.94 4.18
N GLY A 167 0.31 16.43 5.40
CA GLY A 167 -0.61 17.34 6.10
C GLY A 167 -1.52 16.70 7.16
N SER A 168 -1.54 15.37 7.32
CA SER A 168 -2.28 14.71 8.39
C SER A 168 -1.60 14.92 9.75
N SER A 169 -2.37 14.84 10.84
CA SER A 169 -1.84 14.89 12.21
C SER A 169 -0.93 13.70 12.51
N PHE A 170 -1.14 12.58 11.82
CA PHE A 170 -0.26 11.42 11.85
C PHE A 170 1.17 11.81 11.45
N TYR A 171 1.32 12.57 10.36
CA TYR A 171 2.61 13.10 9.92
C TYR A 171 3.18 14.12 10.91
N LYS A 172 2.33 14.97 11.50
CA LYS A 172 2.72 15.97 12.49
C LYS A 172 3.14 15.36 13.83
N LYS A 173 2.37 14.40 14.35
CA LYS A 173 2.65 13.73 15.64
C LYS A 173 3.87 12.82 15.61
N THR A 174 4.14 12.19 14.49
CA THR A 174 5.33 11.34 14.36
C THR A 174 6.60 12.13 14.13
N ASN A 175 6.50 13.47 13.97
CA ASN A 175 7.65 14.33 13.63
C ASN A 175 8.45 13.75 12.45
N GLY A 176 7.77 13.12 11.50
CA GLY A 176 8.39 12.41 10.39
C GLY A 176 9.07 11.08 10.81
N LYS A 177 8.78 10.55 12.00
CA LYS A 177 9.29 9.24 12.42
C LYS A 177 8.64 8.14 11.58
N VAL A 178 9.48 7.25 11.07
CA VAL A 178 9.02 6.05 10.39
C VAL A 178 8.37 5.14 11.41
N ILE A 179 7.11 4.87 11.23
CA ILE A 179 6.40 3.83 11.95
C ILE A 179 6.50 2.57 11.09
N THR A 180 7.41 1.68 11.44
CA THR A 180 7.42 0.33 10.86
C THR A 180 6.35 -0.47 11.57
N PRO A 181 5.22 -0.81 10.91
CA PRO A 181 4.37 -1.86 11.46
C PRO A 181 5.21 -3.14 11.53
N TYR A 182 5.13 -3.85 12.64
CA TYR A 182 5.67 -5.21 12.73
C TYR A 182 4.87 -6.05 11.73
N LEU A 183 5.54 -6.43 10.65
CA LEU A 183 4.96 -7.27 9.62
C LEU A 183 4.95 -8.70 10.14
N SER A 184 3.82 -9.17 10.65
CA SER A 184 3.62 -10.60 10.82
C SER A 184 3.30 -11.21 9.45
N LEU A 185 4.19 -12.05 8.95
CA LEU A 185 3.97 -12.81 7.73
C LEU A 185 2.86 -13.83 7.97
N ILE A 186 1.73 -13.66 7.28
CA ILE A 186 0.75 -14.73 7.11
C ILE A 186 1.02 -15.32 5.74
N HIS A 187 1.62 -16.49 5.72
CA HIS A 187 1.72 -17.29 4.50
C HIS A 187 0.41 -18.08 4.34
N ILE A 188 -0.23 -17.93 3.20
CA ILE A 188 -1.36 -18.75 2.75
C ILE A 188 -0.85 -19.73 1.71
#